data_7511719f7389d392e132305137c11314
#
_entry.id   7511719f7389d392e132305137c11314
#
_cell.length_a   1.000
_cell.length_b   1.000
_cell.length_c   1.000
_cell.angle_alpha   90.00
_cell.angle_beta   90.00
_cell.angle_gamma   90.00
#
_symmetry.space_group_name_H-M   'P 1'
#
loop_
_entity.id
_entity.type
_entity.pdbx_description
1 polymer ?
#
loop_
_entity_poly.entity_id
_entity_poly.type
_entity_poly.pdbx_seq_one_letter_code
_entity_poly.pdbx_strand_id
1 'polypeptide(L)'
;MHSGANHREDGKVEGTRRTWVQVLLGTGFFASLVSFLYPAARFMMPPEVAGPAVEEVVAGKIADFSPNSGQIFRFGSRPGILIRTAADEWRAFSAVCTHLNCTVQFQEETHQIWCACHNGLFDLNGQVVGGPPPRPLEEFNVNIREDEVVVSRRS
;
A
#
# COMPACT_ATOMS: atom_id res chain seq x y z
N MET A 1 -33.26 -69.18 -36.53
CA MET A 1 -32.20 -68.31 -37.04
C MET A 1 -32.64 -66.86 -36.90
N HIS A 2 -32.32 -66.17 -35.79
CA HIS A 2 -32.27 -64.70 -35.64
C HIS A 2 -31.80 -64.40 -34.25
N SER A 3 -30.51 -64.29 -34.10
CA SER A 3 -29.97 -63.67 -32.90
C SER A 3 -28.52 -63.22 -33.23
N GLY A 4 -28.32 -61.92 -33.46
CA GLY A 4 -26.99 -61.46 -33.78
C GLY A 4 -26.80 -60.00 -34.11
N ALA A 5 -27.77 -59.13 -33.86
CA ALA A 5 -27.67 -57.72 -34.27
C ALA A 5 -27.64 -56.67 -33.13
N ASN A 6 -27.77 -57.04 -31.86
CA ASN A 6 -27.97 -56.06 -30.80
C ASN A 6 -26.71 -55.78 -29.94
N HIS A 7 -25.63 -56.52 -30.11
CA HIS A 7 -24.45 -56.39 -29.21
C HIS A 7 -23.43 -55.31 -29.63
N ARG A 8 -23.54 -54.75 -30.86
CA ARG A 8 -22.58 -53.74 -31.34
C ARG A 8 -23.00 -52.31 -31.12
N GLU A 9 -24.30 -52.03 -30.99
CA GLU A 9 -24.77 -50.68 -30.77
C GLU A 9 -24.67 -50.25 -29.31
N ASP A 10 -24.90 -51.15 -28.36
CA ASP A 10 -24.79 -50.87 -26.93
C ASP A 10 -23.37 -50.45 -26.51
N GLY A 11 -22.33 -51.11 -27.05
CA GLY A 11 -20.94 -50.76 -26.74
C GLY A 11 -20.52 -49.38 -27.25
N LYS A 12 -21.15 -48.90 -28.34
CA LYS A 12 -20.81 -47.60 -28.90
C LYS A 12 -21.47 -46.45 -28.11
N VAL A 13 -22.67 -46.66 -27.57
CA VAL A 13 -23.41 -45.71 -26.77
C VAL A 13 -22.76 -45.59 -25.37
N GLU A 14 -22.30 -46.67 -24.76
CA GLU A 14 -21.59 -46.64 -23.46
C GLU A 14 -20.24 -45.95 -23.57
N GLY A 15 -19.46 -46.20 -24.63
CA GLY A 15 -18.21 -45.50 -24.90
C GLY A 15 -18.40 -43.99 -25.00
N THR A 16 -19.46 -43.54 -25.67
CA THR A 16 -19.81 -42.11 -25.83
C THR A 16 -20.20 -41.46 -24.50
N ARG A 17 -21.03 -42.12 -23.70
CA ARG A 17 -21.44 -41.61 -22.38
C ARG A 17 -20.25 -41.49 -21.42
N ARG A 18 -19.42 -42.48 -21.37
CA ARG A 18 -18.20 -42.48 -20.55
C ARG A 18 -17.25 -41.36 -20.94
N THR A 19 -17.07 -41.10 -22.24
CA THR A 19 -16.23 -40.00 -22.73
C THR A 19 -16.81 -38.63 -22.31
N TRP A 20 -18.13 -38.44 -22.49
CA TRP A 20 -18.78 -37.21 -22.09
C TRP A 20 -18.66 -36.95 -20.58
N VAL A 21 -18.85 -37.95 -19.74
CA VAL A 21 -18.69 -37.84 -18.27
C VAL A 21 -17.25 -37.49 -17.92
N GLN A 22 -16.26 -38.14 -18.55
CA GLN A 22 -14.85 -37.84 -18.32
C GLN A 22 -14.49 -36.39 -18.74
N VAL A 23 -15.01 -35.90 -19.87
CA VAL A 23 -14.80 -34.53 -20.34
C VAL A 23 -15.45 -33.53 -19.36
N LEU A 24 -16.67 -33.78 -18.94
CA LEU A 24 -17.37 -32.90 -17.98
C LEU A 24 -16.67 -32.86 -16.62
N LEU A 25 -16.24 -34.00 -16.11
CA LEU A 25 -15.49 -34.07 -14.84
C LEU A 25 -14.13 -33.39 -14.96
N GLY A 26 -13.43 -33.62 -16.07
CA GLY A 26 -12.12 -32.99 -16.31
C GLY A 26 -12.21 -31.49 -16.46
N THR A 27 -13.16 -30.99 -17.24
CA THR A 27 -13.39 -29.53 -17.39
C THR A 27 -13.88 -28.89 -16.11
N GLY A 28 -14.78 -29.54 -15.36
CA GLY A 28 -15.25 -29.07 -14.07
C GLY A 28 -14.14 -28.99 -13.04
N PHE A 29 -13.30 -30.01 -12.97
CA PHE A 29 -12.13 -30.03 -12.09
C PHE A 29 -11.12 -28.91 -12.45
N PHE A 30 -10.81 -28.76 -13.74
CA PHE A 30 -9.89 -27.71 -14.20
C PHE A 30 -10.44 -26.31 -13.94
N ALA A 31 -11.73 -26.08 -14.22
CA ALA A 31 -12.39 -24.81 -13.94
C ALA A 31 -12.38 -24.47 -12.45
N SER A 32 -12.62 -25.46 -11.58
CA SER A 32 -12.57 -25.30 -10.13
C SER A 32 -11.14 -24.95 -9.66
N LEU A 33 -10.14 -25.64 -10.22
CA LEU A 33 -8.73 -25.39 -9.90
C LEU A 33 -8.32 -23.96 -10.29
N VAL A 34 -8.66 -23.52 -11.50
CA VAL A 34 -8.40 -22.15 -11.97
C VAL A 34 -9.12 -21.12 -11.11
N SER A 35 -10.41 -21.37 -10.80
CA SER A 35 -11.20 -20.46 -9.96
C SER A 35 -10.63 -20.28 -8.55
N PHE A 36 -9.97 -21.31 -8.02
CA PHE A 36 -9.34 -21.28 -6.70
C PHE A 36 -7.93 -20.66 -6.73
N LEU A 37 -7.12 -21.04 -7.72
CA LEU A 37 -5.73 -20.58 -7.82
C LEU A 37 -5.60 -19.16 -8.34
N TYR A 38 -6.49 -18.70 -9.21
CA TYR A 38 -6.42 -17.37 -9.80
C TYR A 38 -6.48 -16.25 -8.75
N PRO A 39 -7.47 -16.20 -7.82
CA PRO A 39 -7.50 -15.16 -6.80
C PRO A 39 -6.30 -15.24 -5.83
N ALA A 40 -5.82 -16.46 -5.52
CA ALA A 40 -4.64 -16.63 -4.69
C ALA A 40 -3.39 -16.06 -5.38
N ALA A 41 -3.19 -16.35 -6.66
CA ALA A 41 -2.09 -15.79 -7.45
C ALA A 41 -2.20 -14.26 -7.57
N ARG A 42 -3.40 -13.73 -7.80
CA ARG A 42 -3.63 -12.27 -7.87
C ARG A 42 -3.38 -11.57 -6.53
N PHE A 43 -3.66 -12.23 -5.43
CA PHE A 43 -3.35 -11.70 -4.10
C PHE A 43 -1.84 -11.67 -3.83
N MET A 44 -1.10 -12.67 -4.31
CA MET A 44 0.36 -12.72 -4.15
C MET A 44 1.13 -11.80 -5.11
N MET A 45 0.48 -11.33 -6.18
CA MET A 45 1.02 -10.34 -7.11
C MET A 45 0.34 -8.98 -6.82
N PRO A 46 0.87 -8.18 -5.88
CA PRO A 46 0.28 -6.87 -5.61
C PRO A 46 0.33 -6.04 -6.90
N PRO A 47 -0.73 -5.27 -7.20
CA PRO A 47 -0.72 -4.38 -8.34
C PRO A 47 0.42 -3.38 -8.13
N GLU A 48 1.24 -3.17 -9.15
CA GLU A 48 2.16 -2.03 -9.17
C GLU A 48 1.32 -0.76 -9.16
N VAL A 49 1.20 -0.16 -7.99
CA VAL A 49 0.61 1.16 -7.85
C VAL A 49 1.68 2.16 -8.31
N ALA A 50 1.92 2.19 -9.60
CA ALA A 50 2.65 3.27 -10.23
C ALA A 50 1.75 4.53 -10.16
N GLY A 51 1.63 5.10 -8.98
CA GLY A 51 1.22 6.50 -8.89
C GLY A 51 2.28 7.31 -9.62
N PRO A 52 1.92 8.39 -10.36
CA PRO A 52 2.89 9.27 -10.95
C PRO A 52 3.90 9.66 -9.86
N ALA A 53 5.19 9.60 -10.18
CA ALA A 53 6.23 10.04 -9.26
C ALA A 53 5.95 11.53 -8.98
N VAL A 54 5.32 11.80 -7.86
CA VAL A 54 5.03 13.17 -7.43
C VAL A 54 6.35 13.74 -6.96
N GLU A 55 6.87 14.69 -7.72
CA GLU A 55 8.13 15.36 -7.38
C GLU A 55 7.91 16.47 -6.34
N GLU A 56 6.78 17.18 -6.45
CA GLU A 56 6.39 18.23 -5.50
C GLU A 56 4.88 18.23 -5.26
N VAL A 57 4.46 18.74 -4.11
CA VAL A 57 3.05 18.90 -3.72
C VAL A 57 2.88 20.15 -2.86
N VAL A 58 1.75 20.83 -3.00
CA VAL A 58 1.32 21.88 -2.06
C VAL A 58 0.79 21.18 -0.80
N ALA A 59 1.49 21.34 0.31
CA ALA A 59 1.11 20.73 1.59
C ALA A 59 0.06 21.54 2.36
N GLY A 60 -0.07 22.82 2.08
CA GLY A 60 -1.06 23.74 2.67
C GLY A 60 -0.64 25.18 2.53
N LYS A 61 -1.44 26.10 3.12
CA LYS A 61 -1.11 27.52 3.19
C LYS A 61 -0.40 27.84 4.49
N ILE A 62 0.47 28.84 4.46
CA ILE A 62 1.20 29.30 5.68
C ILE A 62 0.23 29.63 6.82
N ALA A 63 -0.93 30.25 6.49
CA ALA A 63 -1.94 30.63 7.45
C ALA A 63 -2.63 29.46 8.18
N ASP A 64 -2.58 28.26 7.59
CA ASP A 64 -3.19 27.05 8.16
C ASP A 64 -2.33 26.44 9.29
N PHE A 65 -1.08 26.90 9.44
CA PHE A 65 -0.14 26.34 10.41
C PHE A 65 0.19 27.35 11.49
N SER A 66 -0.19 27.06 12.72
CA SER A 66 0.29 27.81 13.88
C SER A 66 1.79 27.51 14.15
N PRO A 67 2.55 28.45 14.74
CA PRO A 67 3.87 28.12 15.26
C PRO A 67 3.79 26.93 16.24
N ASN A 68 4.81 26.06 16.24
CA ASN A 68 4.86 24.82 17.03
C ASN A 68 3.69 23.87 16.73
N SER A 69 3.36 23.68 15.45
CA SER A 69 2.31 22.74 15.01
C SER A 69 2.82 21.80 13.94
N GLY A 70 2.15 20.66 13.78
CA GLY A 70 2.44 19.68 12.74
C GLY A 70 1.16 19.12 12.13
N GLN A 71 1.12 19.01 10.82
CA GLN A 71 -0.02 18.47 10.10
C GLN A 71 0.39 17.40 9.11
N ILE A 72 -0.48 16.41 8.94
CA ILE A 72 -0.30 15.35 7.94
C ILE A 72 -0.85 15.87 6.60
N PHE A 73 -0.04 15.72 5.56
CA PHE A 73 -0.45 15.98 4.18
C PHE A 73 -0.22 14.75 3.30
N ARG A 74 -0.73 14.76 2.09
CA ARG A 74 -0.58 13.65 1.16
C ARG A 74 0.53 13.92 0.16
N PHE A 75 1.59 13.10 0.20
CA PHE A 75 2.67 13.13 -0.77
C PHE A 75 2.56 11.92 -1.71
N GLY A 76 1.93 12.11 -2.87
CA GLY A 76 1.59 11.01 -3.78
C GLY A 76 0.68 9.97 -3.13
N SER A 77 1.16 8.74 -3.00
CA SER A 77 0.44 7.62 -2.36
C SER A 77 0.73 7.47 -0.86
N ARG A 78 1.65 8.25 -0.29
CA ARG A 78 2.11 8.12 1.09
C ARG A 78 1.77 9.37 1.91
N PRO A 79 1.59 9.24 3.23
CA PRO A 79 1.46 10.40 4.10
C PRO A 79 2.81 11.08 4.31
N GLY A 80 2.82 12.41 4.28
CA GLY A 80 3.89 13.27 4.76
C GLY A 80 3.45 14.01 6.01
N ILE A 81 4.41 14.48 6.81
CA ILE A 81 4.19 15.39 7.93
C ILE A 81 4.93 16.68 7.67
N LEU A 82 4.23 17.80 7.79
CA LEU A 82 4.77 19.15 7.72
C LEU A 82 4.70 19.77 9.10
N ILE A 83 5.82 20.32 9.57
CA ILE A 83 5.97 20.89 10.89
C ILE A 83 6.43 22.33 10.74
N ARG A 84 5.72 23.25 11.40
CA ARG A 84 6.17 24.62 11.65
C ARG A 84 6.68 24.68 13.09
N THR A 85 7.98 24.84 13.25
CA THR A 85 8.59 24.86 14.59
C THR A 85 8.23 26.15 15.36
N ALA A 86 8.50 26.17 16.67
CA ALA A 86 8.33 27.37 17.49
C ALA A 86 9.26 28.53 17.05
N ALA A 87 10.37 28.21 16.37
CA ALA A 87 11.32 29.17 15.80
C ALA A 87 10.92 29.62 14.37
N ASP A 88 9.72 29.29 13.92
CA ASP A 88 9.20 29.60 12.58
C ASP A 88 9.96 28.91 11.43
N GLU A 89 10.64 27.81 11.71
CA GLU A 89 11.28 26.98 10.70
C GLU A 89 10.30 25.93 10.17
N TRP A 90 10.43 25.60 8.92
CA TRP A 90 9.60 24.56 8.27
C TRP A 90 10.39 23.28 8.05
N ARG A 91 9.81 22.18 8.47
CA ARG A 91 10.37 20.83 8.31
C ARG A 91 9.32 19.89 7.74
N ALA A 92 9.71 19.06 6.79
CA ALA A 92 8.82 18.05 6.21
C ALA A 92 9.51 16.70 6.14
N PHE A 93 8.75 15.67 6.51
CA PHE A 93 9.22 14.28 6.50
C PHE A 93 8.13 13.35 5.96
N SER A 94 8.55 12.15 5.56
CA SER A 94 7.62 11.05 5.41
C SER A 94 6.97 10.75 6.76
N ALA A 95 5.65 10.73 6.81
CA ALA A 95 4.91 10.40 8.03
C ALA A 95 4.84 8.88 8.28
N VAL A 96 5.63 8.10 7.58
CA VAL A 96 5.68 6.63 7.70
C VAL A 96 6.76 6.23 8.68
N CYS A 97 6.38 5.70 9.84
CA CYS A 97 7.31 5.19 10.85
C CYS A 97 8.20 4.09 10.28
N THR A 98 9.50 4.21 10.50
CA THR A 98 10.50 3.29 9.94
C THR A 98 10.54 1.93 10.63
N HIS A 99 9.73 1.71 11.68
CA HIS A 99 9.58 0.41 12.33
C HIS A 99 8.60 -0.50 11.55
N LEU A 100 7.30 -0.20 11.57
CA LEU A 100 6.24 -1.00 10.95
C LEU A 100 5.22 -0.15 10.18
N ASN A 101 5.66 0.93 9.54
CA ASN A 101 4.87 1.78 8.64
C ASN A 101 3.61 2.44 9.25
N CYS A 102 3.53 2.56 10.58
CA CYS A 102 2.47 3.35 11.21
C CYS A 102 2.63 4.84 10.87
N THR A 103 1.55 5.60 10.85
CA THR A 103 1.61 7.05 10.65
C THR A 103 2.08 7.73 11.94
N VAL A 104 3.12 8.56 11.83
CA VAL A 104 3.63 9.37 12.95
C VAL A 104 2.82 10.65 13.10
N GLN A 105 2.90 11.29 14.27
CA GLN A 105 2.24 12.54 14.62
C GLN A 105 3.21 13.48 15.30
N PHE A 106 2.98 14.78 15.22
CA PHE A 106 3.75 15.77 15.95
C PHE A 106 3.14 15.97 17.35
N GLN A 107 3.99 16.00 18.36
CA GLN A 107 3.63 16.34 19.75
C GLN A 107 4.14 17.73 20.10
N GLU A 108 3.22 18.67 20.28
CA GLU A 108 3.52 20.08 20.55
C GLU A 108 4.22 20.29 21.90
N GLU A 109 3.86 19.48 22.93
CA GLU A 109 4.39 19.61 24.29
C GLU A 109 5.86 19.19 24.39
N THR A 110 6.25 18.16 23.63
CA THR A 110 7.61 17.59 23.66
C THR A 110 8.47 18.05 22.51
N HIS A 111 7.91 18.75 21.52
CA HIS A 111 8.55 19.10 20.25
C HIS A 111 9.15 17.89 19.53
N GLN A 112 8.44 16.77 19.54
CA GLN A 112 8.91 15.52 18.96
C GLN A 112 7.89 14.96 17.96
N ILE A 113 8.37 14.12 17.05
CA ILE A 113 7.54 13.33 16.19
C ILE A 113 7.39 11.94 16.84
N TRP A 114 6.16 11.54 17.06
CA TRP A 114 5.82 10.35 17.82
C TRP A 114 5.02 9.33 17.00
N CYS A 115 5.33 8.07 17.20
CA CYS A 115 4.60 6.95 16.64
C CYS A 115 3.85 6.19 17.74
N ALA A 116 2.52 6.26 17.75
CA ALA A 116 1.67 5.67 18.78
C ALA A 116 1.73 4.13 18.82
N CYS A 117 2.07 3.47 17.71
CA CYS A 117 2.02 2.01 17.63
C CYS A 117 2.99 1.32 18.60
N HIS A 118 4.23 1.78 18.68
CA HIS A 118 5.27 1.17 19.52
C HIS A 118 6.15 2.22 20.21
N ASN A 119 5.58 3.40 20.42
CA ASN A 119 6.25 4.49 21.12
C ASN A 119 7.62 4.89 20.51
N GLY A 120 7.68 4.89 19.14
CA GLY A 120 8.83 5.41 18.43
C GLY A 120 8.88 6.93 18.53
N LEU A 121 10.06 7.48 18.81
CA LEU A 121 10.28 8.91 18.98
C LEU A 121 11.35 9.40 18.02
N PHE A 122 11.08 10.55 17.38
CA PHE A 122 12.00 11.23 16.48
C PHE A 122 12.08 12.71 16.89
N ASP A 123 13.25 13.30 16.71
CA ASP A 123 13.44 14.74 16.92
C ASP A 123 12.92 15.58 15.74
N LEU A 124 13.07 16.91 15.81
CA LEU A 124 12.69 17.84 14.75
C LEU A 124 13.57 17.73 13.47
N ASN A 125 14.64 16.96 13.51
CA ASN A 125 15.48 16.63 12.36
C ASN A 125 15.15 15.24 11.79
N GLY A 126 14.07 14.61 12.29
CA GLY A 126 13.66 13.27 11.88
C GLY A 126 14.57 12.14 12.42
N GLN A 127 15.53 12.44 13.31
CA GLN A 127 16.44 11.44 13.88
C GLN A 127 15.73 10.65 14.97
N VAL A 128 16.05 9.36 15.07
CA VAL A 128 15.51 8.49 16.13
C VAL A 128 16.10 8.89 17.47
N VAL A 129 15.23 9.24 18.42
CA VAL A 129 15.61 9.57 19.82
C VAL A 129 15.07 8.57 20.84
N GLY A 130 14.20 7.66 20.41
CA GLY A 130 13.67 6.62 21.28
C GLY A 130 12.79 5.60 20.57
N GLY A 131 12.63 4.43 21.23
CA GLY A 131 11.79 3.35 20.73
C GLY A 131 12.44 2.44 19.69
N PRO A 132 11.66 1.59 19.00
CA PRO A 132 12.18 0.57 18.10
C PRO A 132 12.49 1.00 16.65
N PRO A 133 12.23 2.24 16.16
CA PRO A 133 12.57 2.61 14.79
C PRO A 133 14.05 2.44 14.49
N PRO A 134 14.44 1.74 13.40
CA PRO A 134 15.86 1.44 13.13
C PRO A 134 16.60 2.54 12.37
N ARG A 135 15.89 3.55 11.84
CA ARG A 135 16.48 4.60 11.00
C ARG A 135 15.65 5.89 11.05
N PRO A 136 16.25 7.04 10.69
CA PRO A 136 15.55 8.32 10.61
C PRO A 136 14.35 8.29 9.67
N LEU A 137 13.47 9.28 9.80
CA LEU A 137 12.42 9.58 8.80
C LEU A 137 13.06 10.13 7.53
N GLU A 138 12.46 9.81 6.39
CA GLU A 138 12.84 10.39 5.10
C GLU A 138 12.47 11.88 5.10
N GLU A 139 13.47 12.75 4.88
CA GLU A 139 13.31 14.18 4.86
C GLU A 139 12.92 14.66 3.46
N PHE A 140 12.03 15.65 3.40
CA PHE A 140 11.62 16.35 2.20
C PHE A 140 12.13 17.80 2.21
N ASN A 141 12.33 18.37 1.03
CA ASN A 141 12.61 19.79 0.90
C ASN A 141 11.33 20.60 1.04
N VAL A 142 11.40 21.72 1.77
CA VAL A 142 10.28 22.65 1.92
C VAL A 142 10.65 23.96 1.23
N ASN A 143 9.75 24.44 0.38
CA ASN A 143 9.85 25.73 -0.29
C ASN A 143 8.56 26.52 -0.05
N ILE A 144 8.68 27.80 0.25
CA ILE A 144 7.53 28.69 0.36
C ILE A 144 7.40 29.44 -0.96
N ARG A 145 6.22 29.36 -1.56
CA ARG A 145 5.86 30.08 -2.77
C ARG A 145 4.62 30.92 -2.48
N GLU A 146 4.79 32.24 -2.46
CA GLU A 146 3.74 33.18 -2.09
C GLU A 146 3.20 32.91 -0.68
N ASP A 147 2.00 32.34 -0.57
CA ASP A 147 1.34 31.94 0.69
C ASP A 147 1.24 30.42 0.87
N GLU A 148 1.83 29.64 -0.06
CA GLU A 148 1.75 28.18 -0.06
C GLU A 148 3.07 27.53 0.36
N VAL A 149 2.93 26.45 1.12
CA VAL A 149 4.07 25.59 1.50
C VAL A 149 4.13 24.43 0.54
N VAL A 150 5.18 24.41 -0.28
CA VAL A 150 5.44 23.39 -1.29
C VAL A 150 6.49 22.42 -0.78
N VAL A 151 6.16 21.13 -0.79
CA VAL A 151 7.07 20.06 -0.37
C VAL A 151 7.50 19.26 -1.59
N SER A 152 8.80 19.02 -1.71
CA SER A 152 9.39 18.25 -2.79
C SER A 152 10.31 17.15 -2.27
N ARG A 153 10.51 16.12 -3.09
CA ARG A 153 11.44 15.05 -2.75
C ARG A 153 12.87 15.59 -2.66
N ARG A 154 13.61 15.14 -1.66
CA ARG A 154 15.03 15.42 -1.57
C ARG A 154 15.79 14.48 -2.53
N SER A 155 16.48 15.05 -3.52
CA SER A 155 17.33 14.34 -4.49
C SER A 155 18.67 13.98 -3.88
#